data_48fbfaa9c160040936f6b4f299c4a85d
#
_entry.id   48fbfaa9c160040936f6b4f299c4a85d
#
_cell.length_a   1.000
_cell.length_b   1.000
_cell.length_c   1.000
_cell.angle_alpha   90.00
_cell.angle_beta   90.00
_cell.angle_gamma   90.00
#
_symmetry.space_group_name_H-M   'P 1'
#
loop_
_entity.id
_entity.type
_entity.pdbx_description
1 polymer ?
#
loop_
_entity_poly.entity_id
_entity_poly.type
_entity_poly.pdbx_seq_one_letter_code
_entity_poly.pdbx_strand_id
1 'polypeptide(L)'
;MNKKNIGVVITDGVGFRNFILSDFISEAKKEFNSIVIFSCLPISAYESFQLDCKIIELDVFEEKFPTWFFRKTKEVAHLQLHKKGNFGIEDNLNANRSRSNNPRGLATKFIFGFTNMFHSEKWIQRYNTFQQLTFKS
;
A
#
# COMPACT_ATOMS: atom_id res chain seq x y z
N MET A 1 -27.76 -25.35 -4.36
CA MET A 1 -27.09 -24.31 -3.53
C MET A 1 -26.84 -23.08 -4.40
N ASN A 2 -27.27 -21.90 -3.95
CA ASN A 2 -26.94 -20.66 -4.67
C ASN A 2 -25.44 -20.36 -4.52
N LYS A 3 -24.67 -20.56 -5.56
CA LYS A 3 -23.27 -20.17 -5.59
C LYS A 3 -23.16 -18.65 -5.50
N LYS A 4 -22.22 -18.15 -4.73
CA LYS A 4 -21.97 -16.72 -4.53
C LYS A 4 -20.99 -16.20 -5.60
N ASN A 5 -20.93 -14.88 -5.77
CA ASN A 5 -19.91 -14.21 -6.58
C ASN A 5 -18.75 -13.80 -5.69
N ILE A 6 -17.52 -13.75 -6.23
CA ILE A 6 -16.34 -13.29 -5.52
C ILE A 6 -15.66 -12.14 -6.27
N GLY A 7 -15.26 -11.10 -5.54
CA GLY A 7 -14.37 -10.04 -6.02
C GLY A 7 -12.98 -10.19 -5.42
N VAL A 8 -11.96 -10.19 -6.25
CA VAL A 8 -10.55 -10.26 -5.85
C VAL A 8 -9.88 -8.92 -6.15
N VAL A 9 -9.25 -8.30 -5.15
CA VAL A 9 -8.53 -7.03 -5.34
C VAL A 9 -7.03 -7.33 -5.42
N ILE A 10 -6.40 -6.93 -6.52
CA ILE A 10 -4.97 -7.10 -6.78
C ILE A 10 -4.32 -5.72 -6.89
N THR A 11 -3.58 -5.33 -5.88
CA THR A 11 -2.95 -4.00 -5.79
C THR A 11 -1.51 -3.98 -6.28
N ASP A 12 -0.84 -5.13 -6.31
CA ASP A 12 0.59 -5.24 -6.57
C ASP A 12 0.99 -6.62 -7.11
N GLY A 13 2.28 -6.78 -7.43
CA GLY A 13 2.83 -8.03 -7.95
C GLY A 13 2.78 -9.21 -6.98
N VAL A 14 2.70 -8.96 -5.66
CA VAL A 14 2.55 -10.04 -4.66
C VAL A 14 1.14 -10.62 -4.73
N GLY A 15 0.13 -9.74 -4.78
CA GLY A 15 -1.26 -10.14 -5.01
C GLY A 15 -1.43 -10.88 -6.32
N PHE A 16 -0.81 -10.38 -7.41
CA PHE A 16 -0.81 -11.06 -8.70
C PHE A 16 -0.25 -12.49 -8.60
N ARG A 17 0.93 -12.65 -8.01
CA ARG A 17 1.55 -13.96 -7.82
C ARG A 17 0.67 -14.91 -7.01
N ASN A 18 0.10 -14.43 -5.93
CA ASN A 18 -0.67 -15.26 -5.01
C ASN A 18 -2.03 -15.68 -5.57
N PHE A 19 -2.67 -14.86 -6.40
CA PHE A 19 -4.01 -15.14 -6.91
C PHE A 19 -4.01 -15.62 -8.37
N ILE A 20 -3.08 -15.14 -9.21
CA ILE A 20 -3.09 -15.44 -10.65
C ILE A 20 -2.13 -16.59 -11.00
N LEU A 21 -0.92 -16.61 -10.37
CA LEU A 21 0.07 -17.66 -10.63
C LEU A 21 -0.11 -18.90 -9.75
N SER A 22 -1.16 -18.96 -8.95
CA SER A 22 -1.52 -20.09 -8.12
C SER A 22 -2.79 -20.78 -8.65
N ASP A 23 -3.18 -21.88 -8.03
CA ASP A 23 -4.43 -22.58 -8.33
C ASP A 23 -5.68 -21.87 -7.81
N PHE A 24 -5.53 -20.66 -7.22
CA PHE A 24 -6.64 -19.96 -6.59
C PHE A 24 -7.84 -19.76 -7.53
N ILE A 25 -7.61 -19.26 -8.76
CA ILE A 25 -8.70 -19.01 -9.71
C ILE A 25 -9.41 -20.31 -10.11
N SER A 26 -8.66 -21.40 -10.31
CA SER A 26 -9.23 -22.71 -10.66
C SER A 26 -10.08 -23.29 -9.53
N GLU A 27 -9.62 -23.16 -8.28
CA GLU A 27 -10.37 -23.60 -7.11
C GLU A 27 -11.60 -22.71 -6.84
N ALA A 28 -11.42 -21.38 -6.95
CA ALA A 28 -12.53 -20.44 -6.78
C ALA A 28 -13.68 -20.67 -7.78
N LYS A 29 -13.39 -21.07 -9.03
CA LYS A 29 -14.43 -21.43 -10.01
C LYS A 29 -15.30 -22.60 -9.60
N LYS A 30 -14.83 -23.50 -8.75
CA LYS A 30 -15.62 -24.63 -8.24
C LYS A 30 -16.68 -24.18 -7.23
N GLU A 31 -16.37 -23.13 -6.48
CA GLU A 31 -17.19 -22.65 -5.35
C GLU A 31 -18.06 -21.43 -5.69
N PHE A 32 -17.63 -20.61 -6.66
CA PHE A 32 -18.29 -19.36 -7.00
C PHE A 32 -18.86 -19.38 -8.43
N ASN A 33 -19.97 -18.65 -8.63
CA ASN A 33 -20.60 -18.52 -9.96
C ASN A 33 -19.81 -17.60 -10.89
N SER A 34 -19.28 -16.51 -10.34
CA SER A 34 -18.46 -15.58 -11.08
C SER A 34 -17.32 -15.04 -10.24
N ILE A 35 -16.19 -14.76 -10.91
CA ILE A 35 -15.01 -14.14 -10.35
C ILE A 35 -14.81 -12.83 -11.06
N VAL A 36 -14.66 -11.75 -10.29
CA VAL A 36 -14.30 -10.41 -10.81
C VAL A 36 -12.98 -9.98 -10.16
N ILE A 37 -12.00 -9.66 -10.99
CA ILE A 37 -10.70 -9.15 -10.52
C ILE A 37 -10.69 -7.64 -10.67
N PHE A 38 -10.47 -6.93 -9.56
CA PHE A 38 -10.20 -5.49 -9.53
C PHE A 38 -8.69 -5.30 -9.43
N SER A 39 -8.06 -4.78 -10.48
CA SER A 39 -6.60 -4.73 -10.59
C SER A 39 -6.06 -3.31 -10.67
N CYS A 40 -5.06 -3.01 -9.84
CA CYS A 40 -4.20 -1.83 -10.02
C CYS A 40 -3.02 -2.10 -10.97
N LEU A 41 -2.90 -3.32 -11.49
CA LEU A 41 -1.95 -3.66 -12.56
C LEU A 41 -2.66 -3.54 -13.92
N PRO A 42 -1.93 -3.19 -14.99
CA PRO A 42 -2.51 -3.04 -16.32
C PRO A 42 -3.06 -4.38 -16.84
N ILE A 43 -4.16 -4.32 -17.60
CA ILE A 43 -4.80 -5.51 -18.19
C ILE A 43 -3.81 -6.35 -19.00
N SER A 44 -2.83 -5.72 -19.64
CA SER A 44 -1.78 -6.40 -20.41
C SER A 44 -0.98 -7.42 -19.57
N ALA A 45 -0.89 -7.24 -18.25
CA ALA A 45 -0.24 -8.22 -17.36
C ALA A 45 -0.99 -9.57 -17.30
N TYR A 46 -2.25 -9.60 -17.72
CA TYR A 46 -3.12 -10.79 -17.67
C TYR A 46 -3.29 -11.48 -19.01
N GLU A 47 -2.86 -10.88 -20.12
CA GLU A 47 -3.11 -11.37 -21.48
C GLU A 47 -2.51 -12.76 -21.75
N SER A 48 -1.37 -13.07 -21.10
CA SER A 48 -0.74 -14.40 -21.22
C SER A 48 -1.47 -15.51 -20.46
N PHE A 49 -2.40 -15.13 -19.58
CA PHE A 49 -3.18 -16.07 -18.77
C PHE A 49 -4.61 -16.15 -19.33
N GLN A 50 -5.01 -17.31 -19.80
CA GLN A 50 -6.37 -17.53 -20.30
C GLN A 50 -7.37 -17.57 -19.12
N LEU A 51 -7.53 -16.41 -18.46
CA LEU A 51 -8.41 -16.25 -17.31
C LEU A 51 -9.84 -16.04 -17.81
N ASP A 52 -10.69 -17.07 -17.64
CA ASP A 52 -12.13 -16.95 -17.85
C ASP A 52 -12.80 -16.27 -16.63
N CYS A 53 -12.47 -14.99 -16.43
CA CYS A 53 -13.03 -14.12 -15.40
C CYS A 53 -12.99 -12.66 -15.88
N LYS A 54 -13.88 -11.83 -15.32
CA LYS A 54 -13.90 -10.39 -15.65
C LYS A 54 -12.79 -9.69 -14.91
N ILE A 55 -11.95 -8.94 -15.65
CA ILE A 55 -10.90 -8.09 -15.09
C ILE A 55 -11.32 -6.64 -15.27
N ILE A 56 -11.25 -5.86 -14.20
CA ILE A 56 -11.54 -4.42 -14.17
C ILE A 56 -10.25 -3.74 -13.71
N GLU A 57 -9.63 -3.00 -14.61
CA GLU A 57 -8.49 -2.16 -14.28
C GLU A 57 -8.98 -0.97 -13.45
N LEU A 58 -8.31 -0.74 -12.32
CA LEU A 58 -8.57 0.39 -11.44
C LEU A 58 -7.58 1.50 -11.76
N ASP A 59 -8.06 2.72 -11.78
CA ASP A 59 -7.19 3.88 -11.91
C ASP A 59 -6.20 3.94 -10.76
N VAL A 60 -4.95 4.25 -11.08
CA VAL A 60 -3.90 4.42 -10.06
C VAL A 60 -4.20 5.70 -9.29
N PHE A 61 -4.44 5.56 -7.99
CA PHE A 61 -4.59 6.70 -7.10
C PHE A 61 -3.27 7.45 -6.95
N GLU A 62 -3.20 8.66 -7.52
CA GLU A 62 -2.08 9.56 -7.32
C GLU A 62 -2.24 10.33 -6.02
N GLU A 63 -1.47 9.95 -5.01
CA GLU A 63 -1.47 10.62 -3.72
C GLU A 63 -0.87 12.03 -3.84
N LYS A 64 -1.66 13.05 -3.49
CA LYS A 64 -1.22 14.45 -3.45
C LYS A 64 -0.04 14.61 -2.48
N PHE A 65 0.90 15.51 -2.79
CA PHE A 65 2.11 15.70 -1.99
C PHE A 65 1.83 15.99 -0.48
N PRO A 66 0.88 16.85 -0.08
CA PRO A 66 0.59 17.07 1.34
C PRO A 66 0.10 15.81 2.05
N THR A 67 -0.78 15.03 1.43
CA THR A 67 -1.28 13.77 1.98
C THR A 67 -0.15 12.77 2.17
N TRP A 68 0.69 12.61 1.13
CA TRP A 68 1.89 11.78 1.19
C TRP A 68 2.84 12.22 2.31
N PHE A 69 3.07 13.53 2.44
CA PHE A 69 3.98 14.09 3.45
C PHE A 69 3.55 13.74 4.87
N PHE A 70 2.27 13.96 5.21
CA PHE A 70 1.77 13.64 6.55
C PHE A 70 1.66 12.13 6.80
N ARG A 71 1.28 11.35 5.80
CA ARG A 71 1.30 9.90 5.88
C ARG A 71 2.71 9.37 6.17
N LYS A 72 3.69 9.86 5.41
CA LYS A 72 5.10 9.48 5.59
C LYS A 72 5.65 9.94 6.94
N THR A 73 5.29 11.14 7.39
CA THR A 73 5.68 11.65 8.72
C THR A 73 5.12 10.76 9.83
N LYS A 74 3.84 10.38 9.74
CA LYS A 74 3.20 9.46 10.68
C LYS A 74 3.91 8.09 10.71
N GLU A 75 4.18 7.52 9.55
CA GLU A 75 4.86 6.23 9.40
C GLU A 75 6.26 6.27 10.06
N VAL A 76 7.08 7.24 9.71
CA VAL A 76 8.44 7.36 10.25
C VAL A 76 8.42 7.63 11.76
N ALA A 77 7.51 8.48 12.25
CA ALA A 77 7.36 8.74 13.69
C ALA A 77 6.99 7.47 14.45
N HIS A 78 6.06 6.66 13.91
CA HIS A 78 5.67 5.39 14.51
C HIS A 78 6.83 4.39 14.56
N LEU A 79 7.59 4.26 13.46
CA LEU A 79 8.78 3.41 13.44
C LEU A 79 9.83 3.89 14.45
N GLN A 80 10.04 5.21 14.57
CA GLN A 80 10.98 5.78 15.55
C GLN A 80 10.57 5.51 17.00
N LEU A 81 9.27 5.57 17.30
CA LEU A 81 8.74 5.30 18.64
C LEU A 81 8.99 3.85 19.07
N HIS A 82 8.83 2.90 18.12
CA HIS A 82 8.86 1.46 18.42
C HIS A 82 10.18 0.75 18.05
N LYS A 83 11.19 1.46 17.56
CA LYS A 83 12.45 0.84 17.10
C LYS A 83 13.26 0.18 18.21
N LYS A 84 13.17 0.69 19.46
CA LYS A 84 14.02 0.24 20.55
C LYS A 84 13.77 -1.24 20.86
N GLY A 85 14.81 -2.06 20.69
CA GLY A 85 14.75 -3.50 20.95
C GLY A 85 14.02 -4.31 19.87
N ASN A 86 13.67 -3.72 18.73
CA ASN A 86 12.98 -4.40 17.63
C ASN A 86 13.76 -4.25 16.32
N PHE A 87 14.55 -5.29 15.99
CA PHE A 87 15.39 -5.31 14.79
C PHE A 87 14.59 -5.11 13.50
N GLY A 88 13.43 -5.74 13.36
CA GLY A 88 12.62 -5.61 12.14
C GLY A 88 12.08 -4.18 11.93
N ILE A 89 11.74 -3.47 13.01
CA ILE A 89 11.33 -2.07 12.93
C ILE A 89 12.53 -1.17 12.61
N GLU A 90 13.69 -1.44 13.18
CA GLU A 90 14.91 -0.69 12.90
C GLU A 90 15.36 -0.85 11.45
N ASP A 91 15.31 -2.08 10.92
CA ASP A 91 15.62 -2.38 9.52
C ASP A 91 14.64 -1.67 8.58
N ASN A 92 13.34 -1.73 8.87
CA ASN A 92 12.31 -1.02 8.10
C ASN A 92 12.53 0.51 8.15
N LEU A 93 12.86 1.07 9.31
CA LEU A 93 13.20 2.48 9.45
C LEU A 93 14.39 2.87 8.56
N ASN A 94 15.43 2.05 8.52
CA ASN A 94 16.61 2.28 7.69
C ASN A 94 16.29 2.17 6.19
N ALA A 95 15.49 1.17 5.79
CA ALA A 95 15.04 1.01 4.42
C ALA A 95 14.20 2.21 3.92
N ASN A 96 13.47 2.86 4.82
CA ASN A 96 12.67 4.05 4.52
C ASN A 96 13.48 5.35 4.33
N ARG A 97 14.80 5.34 4.61
CA ARG A 97 15.66 6.51 4.39
C ARG A 97 15.87 6.75 2.90
N SER A 98 15.58 7.96 2.44
CA SER A 98 15.81 8.32 1.05
C SER A 98 17.27 8.73 0.81
N ARG A 99 17.87 8.18 -0.25
CA ARG A 99 19.17 8.62 -0.79
C ARG A 99 19.00 9.64 -1.93
N SER A 100 17.80 9.81 -2.44
CA SER A 100 17.49 10.70 -3.55
C SER A 100 17.49 12.17 -3.13
N ASN A 101 17.82 13.06 -4.06
CA ASN A 101 17.74 14.51 -3.93
C ASN A 101 16.54 15.12 -4.67
N ASN A 102 15.60 14.30 -5.16
CA ASN A 102 14.34 14.80 -5.69
C ASN A 102 13.48 15.42 -4.56
N PRO A 103 12.41 16.19 -4.88
CA PRO A 103 11.60 16.87 -3.87
C PRO A 103 11.06 15.94 -2.76
N ARG A 104 10.60 14.73 -3.12
CA ARG A 104 10.15 13.72 -2.13
C ARG A 104 11.32 13.17 -1.30
N GLY A 105 12.49 13.01 -1.89
CA GLY A 105 13.70 12.58 -1.19
C GLY A 105 14.17 13.59 -0.16
N LEU A 106 14.19 14.88 -0.50
CA LEU A 106 14.52 15.97 0.43
C LEU A 106 13.48 16.07 1.55
N ALA A 107 12.19 15.99 1.21
CA ALA A 107 11.12 15.95 2.20
C ALA A 107 11.27 14.74 3.15
N THR A 108 11.66 13.57 2.66
CA THR A 108 11.91 12.39 3.49
C THR A 108 13.07 12.64 4.46
N LYS A 109 14.18 13.24 4.02
CA LYS A 109 15.30 13.61 4.91
C LYS A 109 14.86 14.57 6.02
N PHE A 110 14.05 15.58 5.67
CA PHE A 110 13.45 16.50 6.64
C PHE A 110 12.55 15.76 7.63
N ILE A 111 11.65 14.88 7.15
CA ILE A 111 10.77 14.08 7.99
C ILE A 111 11.57 13.26 9.01
N PHE A 112 12.66 12.62 8.61
CA PHE A 112 13.51 11.86 9.52
C PHE A 112 14.13 12.71 10.63
N GLY A 113 14.64 13.89 10.30
CA GLY A 113 15.17 14.84 11.28
C GLY A 113 14.10 15.34 12.25
N PHE A 114 12.95 15.76 11.71
CA PHE A 114 11.82 16.28 12.47
C PHE A 114 11.20 15.22 13.39
N THR A 115 10.91 14.03 12.89
CA THR A 115 10.30 12.96 13.67
C THR A 115 11.25 12.37 14.71
N ASN A 116 12.56 12.53 14.57
CA ASN A 116 13.50 12.16 15.63
C ASN A 116 13.25 12.90 16.95
N MET A 117 12.71 14.11 16.86
CA MET A 117 12.32 14.93 18.03
C MET A 117 10.84 14.77 18.40
N PHE A 118 9.97 14.53 17.42
CA PHE A 118 8.51 14.58 17.55
C PHE A 118 7.86 13.23 17.12
N HIS A 119 8.11 12.16 17.88
CA HIS A 119 7.60 10.80 17.60
C HIS A 119 6.75 10.19 18.74
N SER A 120 6.27 11.02 19.70
CA SER A 120 5.35 10.52 20.73
C SER A 120 3.97 10.19 20.16
N GLU A 121 3.18 9.36 20.86
CA GLU A 121 1.80 9.02 20.47
C GLU A 121 0.94 10.25 20.15
N LYS A 122 1.07 11.31 20.95
CA LYS A 122 0.34 12.58 20.72
C LYS A 122 0.70 13.22 19.37
N TRP A 123 1.96 13.17 18.97
CA TRP A 123 2.39 13.68 17.68
C TRP A 123 1.92 12.81 16.52
N ILE A 124 1.97 11.48 16.67
CA ILE A 124 1.48 10.53 15.68
C ILE A 124 -0.01 10.76 15.40
N GLN A 125 -0.82 10.98 16.45
CA GLN A 125 -2.23 11.31 16.31
C GLN A 125 -2.45 12.65 15.56
N ARG A 126 -1.64 13.67 15.84
CA ARG A 126 -1.69 14.95 15.11
C ARG A 126 -1.37 14.76 13.61
N TYR A 127 -0.32 14.00 13.29
CA TYR A 127 0.02 13.70 11.89
C TYR A 127 -1.10 12.95 11.19
N ASN A 128 -1.77 12.03 11.88
CA ASN A 128 -2.94 11.34 11.34
C ASN A 128 -4.09 12.30 11.03
N THR A 129 -4.37 13.25 11.93
CA THR A 129 -5.40 14.28 11.71
C THR A 129 -5.07 15.14 10.49
N PHE A 130 -3.83 15.61 10.35
CA PHE A 130 -3.39 16.40 9.19
C PHE A 130 -3.46 15.59 7.89
N GLN A 131 -3.08 14.32 7.91
CA GLN A 131 -3.23 13.43 6.76
C GLN A 131 -4.70 13.34 6.32
N GLN A 132 -5.63 13.14 7.26
CA GLN A 132 -7.06 13.06 6.95
C GLN A 132 -7.62 14.35 6.37
N LEU A 133 -7.19 15.51 6.89
CA LEU A 133 -7.60 16.81 6.36
C LEU A 133 -7.13 17.01 4.92
N THR A 134 -5.86 16.66 4.63
CA THR A 134 -5.29 16.79 3.28
C THR A 134 -5.84 15.75 2.28
N PHE A 135 -6.36 14.64 2.76
CA PHE A 135 -7.00 13.62 1.91
C PHE A 135 -8.39 14.07 1.44
N LYS A 136 -9.11 14.82 2.27
CA LYS A 136 -10.46 15.32 1.96
C LYS A 136 -10.46 16.58 1.08
N SER A 137 -9.33 17.26 0.97
CA SER A 137 -9.11 18.44 0.13
C SER A 137 -8.72 18.08 -1.29
#